data_59300f9b5ab4e5bbdc31043f454f2b30
#
_entry.id   59300f9b5ab4e5bbdc31043f454f2b30
#
_cell.length_a   1.000
_cell.length_b   1.000
_cell.length_c   1.000
_cell.angle_alpha   90.00
_cell.angle_beta   90.00
_cell.angle_gamma   90.00
#
_symmetry.space_group_name_H-M   'P 1'
#
loop_
_entity.id
_entity.type
_entity.pdbx_description
1 polymer ?
#
loop_
_entity_poly.entity_id
_entity_poly.type
_entity_poly.pdbx_seq_one_letter_code
_entity_poly.pdbx_strand_id
1 'polypeptide(L)'
;SGCKTVPDTRTVSAVELLDDESAFYIAIPSEADSDLIQKIIKSYVPALSDSNMKMICDKIDTVYCGISNKKNQMDFQCVISGNIPVNMMPKVLTKKNGWNSAKIISQDSATQYNLYSISNEKFSIDMSFPSTNLAILGRDVPKMLSRFDFLSKLPSDDFEINTIIDKNLADFRRLHP
;
A
#
# COMPACT_ATOMS: atom_id res chain seq x y z
N SER A 1 -18.36 -37.94 -2.21
CA SER A 1 -17.30 -37.08 -2.74
C SER A 1 -17.79 -35.62 -2.66
N GLY A 2 -17.62 -34.96 -1.51
CA GLY A 2 -18.02 -33.57 -1.31
C GLY A 2 -16.96 -32.66 -1.91
N CYS A 3 -17.34 -31.82 -2.88
CA CYS A 3 -16.55 -30.65 -3.24
C CYS A 3 -16.43 -29.78 -1.98
N LYS A 4 -15.22 -29.68 -1.42
CA LYS A 4 -14.89 -28.63 -0.47
C LYS A 4 -14.87 -27.34 -1.28
N THR A 5 -15.92 -26.55 -1.21
CA THR A 5 -15.89 -25.14 -1.61
C THR A 5 -14.78 -24.48 -0.79
N VAL A 6 -13.74 -24.01 -1.46
CA VAL A 6 -12.74 -23.14 -0.85
C VAL A 6 -13.51 -21.89 -0.39
N PRO A 7 -13.46 -21.50 0.89
CA PRO A 7 -14.12 -20.29 1.33
C PRO A 7 -13.61 -19.11 0.48
N ASP A 8 -14.52 -18.28 0.02
CA ASP A 8 -14.15 -17.02 -0.64
C ASP A 8 -13.27 -16.22 0.33
N THR A 9 -12.00 -16.03 -0.06
CA THR A 9 -11.08 -15.22 0.72
C THR A 9 -11.53 -13.78 0.64
N ARG A 10 -11.65 -13.13 1.80
CA ARG A 10 -12.03 -11.73 1.93
C ARG A 10 -11.11 -10.81 1.13
N THR A 11 -11.68 -9.86 0.41
CA THR A 11 -10.92 -8.77 -0.20
C THR A 11 -10.57 -7.75 0.88
N VAL A 12 -9.27 -7.53 1.11
CA VAL A 12 -8.77 -6.55 2.08
C VAL A 12 -8.82 -5.15 1.45
N SER A 13 -9.48 -4.21 2.13
CA SER A 13 -9.53 -2.81 1.70
C SER A 13 -8.20 -2.11 2.00
N ALA A 14 -7.80 -1.15 1.16
CA ALA A 14 -6.58 -0.39 1.33
C ALA A 14 -6.51 0.35 2.68
N VAL A 15 -7.62 0.94 3.12
CA VAL A 15 -7.68 1.70 4.38
C VAL A 15 -7.49 0.83 5.62
N GLU A 16 -7.83 -0.46 5.55
CA GLU A 16 -7.66 -1.40 6.67
C GLU A 16 -6.19 -1.70 6.99
N LEU A 17 -5.30 -1.41 6.06
CA LEU A 17 -3.87 -1.64 6.24
C LEU A 17 -3.14 -0.46 6.90
N LEU A 18 -3.74 0.74 6.91
CA LEU A 18 -3.21 1.89 7.64
C LEU A 18 -3.42 1.70 9.14
N ASP A 19 -2.49 2.20 9.95
CA ASP A 19 -2.69 2.24 11.39
C ASP A 19 -3.58 3.43 11.81
N ASP A 20 -3.92 3.49 13.09
CA ASP A 20 -4.71 4.56 13.71
C ASP A 20 -3.84 5.63 14.40
N GLU A 21 -2.51 5.56 14.22
CA GLU A 21 -1.55 6.46 14.88
C GLU A 21 -1.24 7.73 14.09
N SER A 22 -1.74 7.85 12.86
CA SER A 22 -1.47 9.01 12.00
C SER A 22 -2.26 10.24 12.45
N ALA A 23 -1.62 11.42 12.36
CA ALA A 23 -2.23 12.70 12.72
C ALA A 23 -3.35 13.08 11.75
N PHE A 24 -3.22 12.71 10.48
CA PHE A 24 -4.24 12.88 9.45
C PHE A 24 -4.08 11.84 8.33
N TYR A 25 -5.17 11.67 7.58
CA TYR A 25 -5.26 10.71 6.49
C TYR A 25 -5.72 11.43 5.22
N ILE A 26 -5.15 11.02 4.08
CA ILE A 26 -5.45 11.58 2.77
C ILE A 26 -5.78 10.42 1.83
N ALA A 27 -6.81 10.60 1.02
CA ALA A 27 -7.09 9.74 -0.13
C ALA A 27 -6.94 10.58 -1.41
N ILE A 28 -6.12 10.13 -2.34
CA ILE A 28 -5.86 10.78 -3.62
C ILE A 28 -6.30 9.83 -4.73
N PRO A 29 -7.53 10.01 -5.29
CA PRO A 29 -7.95 9.28 -6.48
C PRO A 29 -7.05 9.66 -7.67
N SER A 30 -6.65 8.68 -8.47
CA SER A 30 -5.78 8.93 -9.64
C SER A 30 -6.40 9.88 -10.66
N GLU A 31 -7.74 9.85 -10.79
CA GLU A 31 -8.49 10.76 -11.66
C GLU A 31 -8.42 12.22 -11.20
N ALA A 32 -8.23 12.47 -9.89
CA ALA A 32 -8.21 13.82 -9.34
C ALA A 32 -6.87 14.52 -9.58
N ASP A 33 -5.74 13.81 -9.49
CA ASP A 33 -4.41 14.40 -9.67
C ASP A 33 -3.36 13.36 -10.11
N SER A 34 -3.45 12.92 -11.36
CA SER A 34 -2.48 11.99 -11.94
C SER A 34 -1.08 12.59 -12.02
N ASP A 35 -0.96 13.91 -12.20
CA ASP A 35 0.32 14.60 -12.29
C ASP A 35 1.06 14.60 -10.94
N LEU A 36 0.34 14.75 -9.85
CA LEU A 36 0.90 14.65 -8.50
C LEU A 36 1.43 13.23 -8.24
N ILE A 37 0.64 12.22 -8.57
CA ILE A 37 1.03 10.82 -8.42
C ILE A 37 2.29 10.52 -9.25
N GLN A 38 2.35 10.98 -10.51
CA GLN A 38 3.52 10.83 -11.36
C GLN A 38 4.77 11.50 -10.77
N LYS A 39 4.65 12.73 -10.26
CA LYS A 39 5.75 13.45 -9.61
C LYS A 39 6.24 12.71 -8.37
N ILE A 40 5.35 12.18 -7.55
CA ILE A 40 5.72 11.38 -6.38
C ILE A 40 6.50 10.13 -6.81
N ILE A 41 5.97 9.34 -7.74
CA ILE A 41 6.65 8.13 -8.22
C ILE A 41 8.02 8.48 -8.82
N LYS A 42 8.11 9.54 -9.63
CA LYS A 42 9.36 9.98 -10.27
C LYS A 42 10.41 10.38 -9.24
N SER A 43 10.03 10.94 -8.11
CA SER A 43 10.96 11.32 -7.04
C SER A 43 11.64 10.11 -6.39
N TYR A 44 10.95 8.96 -6.32
CA TYR A 44 11.48 7.72 -5.74
C TYR A 44 12.08 6.76 -6.76
N VAL A 45 11.66 6.85 -8.02
CA VAL A 45 12.17 6.00 -9.11
C VAL A 45 12.55 6.87 -10.31
N PRO A 46 13.59 7.73 -10.20
CA PRO A 46 13.94 8.71 -11.23
C PRO A 46 14.35 8.05 -12.57
N ALA A 47 14.85 6.82 -12.52
CA ALA A 47 15.26 6.05 -13.71
C ALA A 47 14.07 5.45 -14.49
N LEU A 48 12.83 5.58 -13.97
CA LEU A 48 11.63 5.09 -14.66
C LEU A 48 11.37 5.92 -15.91
N SER A 49 11.26 5.28 -17.07
CA SER A 49 10.90 5.95 -18.33
C SER A 49 9.48 6.51 -18.26
N ASP A 50 9.21 7.58 -19.00
CA ASP A 50 7.88 8.23 -19.00
C ASP A 50 6.78 7.27 -19.49
N SER A 51 7.08 6.36 -20.43
CA SER A 51 6.13 5.33 -20.86
C SER A 51 5.79 4.32 -19.75
N ASN A 52 6.79 3.86 -19.00
CA ASN A 52 6.58 2.96 -17.87
C ASN A 52 5.88 3.69 -16.72
N MET A 53 6.22 4.97 -16.51
CA MET A 53 5.53 5.83 -15.54
C MET A 53 4.04 5.91 -15.83
N LYS A 54 3.69 6.29 -17.06
CA LYS A 54 2.29 6.38 -17.48
C LYS A 54 1.57 5.03 -17.31
N MET A 55 2.20 3.94 -17.77
CA MET A 55 1.61 2.60 -17.63
C MET A 55 1.34 2.20 -16.17
N ILE A 56 2.22 2.59 -15.23
CA ILE A 56 2.01 2.32 -13.81
C ILE A 56 0.88 3.21 -13.27
N CYS A 57 0.90 4.52 -13.59
CA CYS A 57 -0.12 5.46 -13.11
C CYS A 57 -1.51 5.12 -13.63
N ASP A 58 -1.65 4.67 -14.88
CA ASP A 58 -2.91 4.22 -15.47
C ASP A 58 -3.49 2.95 -14.77
N LYS A 59 -2.72 2.31 -13.88
CA LYS A 59 -3.14 1.14 -13.10
C LYS A 59 -3.43 1.45 -11.64
N ILE A 60 -3.19 2.69 -11.22
CA ILE A 60 -3.48 3.15 -9.85
C ILE A 60 -4.91 3.71 -9.84
N ASP A 61 -5.72 3.25 -8.88
CA ASP A 61 -7.06 3.78 -8.64
C ASP A 61 -7.01 4.90 -7.59
N THR A 62 -6.43 4.63 -6.43
CA THR A 62 -6.36 5.57 -5.32
C THR A 62 -5.11 5.34 -4.49
N VAL A 63 -4.51 6.42 -4.01
CA VAL A 63 -3.43 6.41 -3.02
C VAL A 63 -4.00 6.86 -1.67
N TYR A 64 -3.90 6.03 -0.65
CA TYR A 64 -4.30 6.32 0.72
C TYR A 64 -3.04 6.52 1.56
N CYS A 65 -2.92 7.63 2.26
CA CYS A 65 -1.78 7.92 3.13
C CYS A 65 -2.22 8.34 4.51
N GLY A 66 -1.58 7.75 5.53
CA GLY A 66 -1.59 8.24 6.90
C GLY A 66 -0.26 8.93 7.19
N ILE A 67 -0.31 10.15 7.70
CA ILE A 67 0.86 10.98 7.94
C ILE A 67 0.92 11.38 9.41
N SER A 68 2.10 11.22 10.00
CA SER A 68 2.42 11.58 11.37
C SER A 68 3.64 12.49 11.41
N ASN A 69 3.72 13.35 12.43
CA ASN A 69 4.90 14.14 12.71
C ASN A 69 5.48 13.66 14.05
N LYS A 70 6.39 12.69 14.00
CA LYS A 70 7.10 12.19 15.19
C LYS A 70 8.50 12.79 15.24
N LYS A 71 8.80 13.55 16.29
CA LYS A 71 10.14 14.10 16.57
C LYS A 71 10.77 14.92 15.43
N ASN A 72 9.98 15.79 14.80
CA ASN A 72 10.41 16.63 13.67
C ASN A 72 10.79 15.85 12.39
N GLN A 73 10.38 14.60 12.28
CA GLN A 73 10.49 13.82 11.04
C GLN A 73 9.10 13.49 10.53
N MET A 74 8.88 13.72 9.24
CA MET A 74 7.65 13.28 8.59
C MET A 74 7.69 11.76 8.51
N ASP A 75 6.68 11.15 9.08
CA ASP A 75 6.49 9.70 9.15
C ASP A 75 5.16 9.34 8.50
N PHE A 76 5.15 8.38 7.57
CA PHE A 76 3.96 8.08 6.80
C PHE A 76 3.80 6.56 6.54
N GLN A 77 2.56 6.18 6.32
CA GLN A 77 2.17 4.91 5.69
C GLN A 77 1.31 5.21 4.48
N CYS A 78 1.56 4.57 3.35
CA CYS A 78 0.70 4.66 2.19
C CYS A 78 0.28 3.28 1.69
N VAL A 79 -0.93 3.20 1.19
CA VAL A 79 -1.47 2.05 0.47
C VAL A 79 -1.97 2.53 -0.88
N ILE A 80 -1.46 1.91 -1.92
CA ILE A 80 -1.88 2.16 -3.30
C ILE A 80 -2.83 1.04 -3.71
N SER A 81 -4.04 1.39 -4.10
CA SER A 81 -4.99 0.46 -4.69
C SER A 81 -5.01 0.59 -6.21
N GLY A 82 -5.25 -0.53 -6.90
CA GLY A 82 -5.33 -0.56 -8.36
C GLY A 82 -5.00 -1.93 -8.93
N ASN A 83 -4.73 -2.00 -10.22
CA ASN A 83 -4.24 -3.22 -10.87
C ASN A 83 -2.72 -3.17 -10.99
N ILE A 84 -2.03 -3.41 -9.88
CA ILE A 84 -0.58 -3.22 -9.76
C ILE A 84 0.17 -4.24 -10.62
N PRO A 85 1.09 -3.81 -11.50
CA PRO A 85 1.88 -4.73 -12.34
C PRO A 85 3.03 -5.39 -11.55
N VAL A 86 2.68 -6.20 -10.54
CA VAL A 86 3.62 -6.78 -9.56
C VAL A 86 4.77 -7.53 -10.23
N ASN A 87 4.51 -8.19 -11.36
CA ASN A 87 5.54 -8.94 -12.11
C ASN A 87 6.62 -8.05 -12.73
N MET A 88 6.34 -6.75 -12.89
CA MET A 88 7.30 -5.78 -13.41
C MET A 88 8.16 -5.15 -12.31
N MET A 89 7.68 -5.13 -11.07
CA MET A 89 8.34 -4.44 -9.96
C MET A 89 9.78 -4.91 -9.71
N PRO A 90 10.14 -6.21 -9.79
CA PRO A 90 11.53 -6.65 -9.66
C PRO A 90 12.48 -6.07 -10.72
N LYS A 91 11.95 -5.67 -11.89
CA LYS A 91 12.74 -5.05 -12.97
C LYS A 91 12.90 -3.53 -12.79
N VAL A 92 11.99 -2.91 -12.06
CA VAL A 92 11.97 -1.48 -11.77
C VAL A 92 12.69 -1.17 -10.48
N LEU A 93 12.39 -1.93 -9.41
CA LEU A 93 12.93 -1.76 -8.06
C LEU A 93 14.24 -2.56 -7.92
N THR A 94 15.30 -2.08 -8.54
CA THR A 94 16.59 -2.74 -8.64
C THR A 94 17.69 -1.97 -7.91
N LYS A 95 18.80 -2.63 -7.57
CA LYS A 95 20.00 -1.97 -7.02
C LYS A 95 20.51 -0.85 -7.92
N LYS A 96 20.43 -1.02 -9.25
CA LYS A 96 20.80 0.02 -10.22
C LYS A 96 19.99 1.30 -10.04
N ASN A 97 18.73 1.16 -9.60
CA ASN A 97 17.80 2.27 -9.35
C ASN A 97 17.80 2.68 -7.85
N GLY A 98 18.78 2.24 -7.07
CA GLY A 98 18.93 2.58 -5.66
C GLY A 98 18.10 1.73 -4.69
N TRP A 99 17.39 0.71 -5.18
CA TRP A 99 16.57 -0.16 -4.36
C TRP A 99 17.30 -1.45 -3.96
N ASN A 100 17.17 -1.83 -2.71
CA ASN A 100 17.54 -3.14 -2.20
C ASN A 100 16.30 -4.02 -2.11
N SER A 101 16.48 -5.34 -2.23
CA SER A 101 15.37 -6.30 -2.07
C SER A 101 15.78 -7.39 -1.09
N ALA A 102 14.84 -7.78 -0.24
CA ALA A 102 14.95 -8.89 0.71
C ALA A 102 13.68 -9.73 0.70
N LYS A 103 13.76 -10.94 1.23
CA LYS A 103 12.57 -11.74 1.53
C LYS A 103 12.25 -11.58 3.01
N ILE A 104 10.98 -11.36 3.31
CA ILE A 104 10.46 -11.34 4.67
C ILE A 104 9.33 -12.35 4.80
N ILE A 105 9.19 -12.90 5.99
CA ILE A 105 8.09 -13.82 6.33
C ILE A 105 7.15 -13.05 7.24
N SER A 106 5.87 -13.08 6.92
CA SER A 106 4.85 -12.51 7.79
C SER A 106 4.82 -13.24 9.13
N GLN A 107 4.65 -12.49 10.23
CA GLN A 107 4.63 -13.04 11.58
C GLN A 107 3.43 -13.98 11.81
N ASP A 108 2.31 -13.72 11.17
CA ASP A 108 1.04 -14.44 11.37
C ASP A 108 0.80 -15.55 10.35
N SER A 109 1.65 -15.65 9.34
CA SER A 109 1.57 -16.70 8.33
C SER A 109 2.95 -17.07 7.82
N ALA A 110 3.10 -18.27 7.27
CA ALA A 110 4.33 -18.66 6.59
C ALA A 110 4.49 -17.97 5.20
N THR A 111 3.66 -16.98 4.90
CA THR A 111 3.68 -16.29 3.60
C THR A 111 4.94 -15.45 3.48
N GLN A 112 5.63 -15.63 2.37
CA GLN A 112 6.86 -14.92 2.05
C GLN A 112 6.58 -13.78 1.07
N TYR A 113 7.03 -12.59 1.43
CA TYR A 113 6.91 -11.38 0.61
C TYR A 113 8.27 -10.85 0.17
N ASN A 114 8.30 -10.14 -0.95
CA ASN A 114 9.43 -9.30 -1.33
C ASN A 114 9.31 -7.96 -0.61
N LEU A 115 10.32 -7.58 0.13
CA LEU A 115 10.48 -6.24 0.68
C LEU A 115 11.51 -5.50 -0.17
N TYR A 116 11.13 -4.34 -0.65
CA TYR A 116 12.01 -3.41 -1.36
C TYR A 116 12.27 -2.22 -0.47
N SER A 117 13.54 -1.81 -0.36
CA SER A 117 13.94 -0.70 0.51
C SER A 117 14.82 0.27 -0.26
N ILE A 118 14.55 1.57 -0.10
CA ILE A 118 15.42 2.65 -0.53
C ILE A 118 15.72 3.55 0.66
N SER A 119 16.98 3.89 0.84
CA SER A 119 17.40 4.80 1.89
C SER A 119 18.51 5.73 1.40
N ASN A 120 18.46 6.97 1.90
CA ASN A 120 19.54 7.94 1.78
C ASN A 120 19.69 8.70 3.12
N GLU A 121 20.51 9.73 3.15
CA GLU A 121 20.75 10.54 4.36
C GLU A 121 19.48 11.21 4.92
N LYS A 122 18.44 11.38 4.11
CA LYS A 122 17.24 12.14 4.47
C LYS A 122 16.00 11.27 4.73
N PHE A 123 15.91 10.10 4.12
CA PHE A 123 14.74 9.22 4.26
C PHE A 123 15.09 7.74 4.07
N SER A 124 14.26 6.90 4.64
CA SER A 124 14.22 5.46 4.38
C SER A 124 12.77 5.05 4.13
N ILE A 125 12.53 4.31 3.06
CA ILE A 125 11.21 3.83 2.68
C ILE A 125 11.30 2.35 2.35
N ASP A 126 10.40 1.59 2.96
CA ASP A 126 10.12 0.21 2.63
C ASP A 126 8.86 0.12 1.76
N MET A 127 8.81 -0.86 0.86
CA MET A 127 7.69 -1.13 -0.03
C MET A 127 7.50 -2.63 -0.21
N SER A 128 6.25 -3.07 -0.29
CA SER A 128 5.88 -4.45 -0.62
C SER A 128 4.55 -4.49 -1.37
N PHE A 129 4.25 -5.66 -1.95
CA PHE A 129 3.05 -5.91 -2.75
C PHE A 129 2.34 -7.14 -2.19
N PRO A 130 1.40 -6.98 -1.25
CA PRO A 130 0.68 -8.10 -0.64
C PRO A 130 -0.25 -8.82 -1.62
N SER A 131 -0.73 -8.12 -2.65
CA SER A 131 -1.55 -8.69 -3.73
C SER A 131 -1.32 -7.95 -5.05
N THR A 132 -1.96 -8.40 -6.12
CA THR A 132 -1.95 -7.70 -7.42
C THR A 132 -2.74 -6.38 -7.39
N ASN A 133 -3.54 -6.16 -6.34
CA ASN A 133 -4.41 -5.00 -6.23
C ASN A 133 -3.90 -3.96 -5.21
N LEU A 134 -2.86 -4.30 -4.45
CA LEU A 134 -2.36 -3.47 -3.37
C LEU A 134 -0.83 -3.37 -3.38
N ALA A 135 -0.34 -2.14 -3.26
CA ALA A 135 1.04 -1.87 -2.86
C ALA A 135 1.03 -1.09 -1.55
N ILE A 136 1.96 -1.42 -0.66
CA ILE A 136 2.11 -0.78 0.64
C ILE A 136 3.52 -0.21 0.76
N LEU A 137 3.64 0.99 1.33
CA LEU A 137 4.93 1.65 1.49
C LEU A 137 4.97 2.60 2.70
N GLY A 138 6.17 2.88 3.17
CA GLY A 138 6.43 3.78 4.28
C GLY A 138 6.95 3.06 5.51
N ARG A 139 6.49 3.49 6.70
CA ARG A 139 6.88 2.86 7.96
C ARG A 139 6.13 1.56 8.23
N ASP A 140 6.75 0.68 9.00
CA ASP A 140 6.10 -0.53 9.53
C ASP A 140 5.49 -1.47 8.47
N VAL A 141 6.05 -1.49 7.24
CA VAL A 141 5.58 -2.38 6.15
C VAL A 141 5.44 -3.85 6.62
N PRO A 142 6.33 -4.41 7.46
CA PRO A 142 6.13 -5.75 8.00
C PRO A 142 4.84 -5.92 8.81
N LYS A 143 4.44 -4.90 9.60
CA LYS A 143 3.17 -4.92 10.34
C LYS A 143 1.97 -4.82 9.40
N MET A 144 2.07 -4.01 8.35
CA MET A 144 1.01 -3.91 7.33
C MET A 144 0.82 -5.25 6.61
N LEU A 145 1.90 -5.99 6.31
CA LEU A 145 1.84 -7.34 5.75
C LEU A 145 1.18 -8.34 6.69
N SER A 146 1.54 -8.33 7.98
CA SER A 146 0.89 -9.19 8.98
C SER A 146 -0.59 -8.88 9.11
N ARG A 147 -0.97 -7.60 9.09
CA ARG A 147 -2.37 -7.18 9.07
C ARG A 147 -3.11 -7.67 7.83
N PHE A 148 -2.49 -7.56 6.64
CA PHE A 148 -3.05 -8.09 5.41
C PHE A 148 -3.30 -9.59 5.50
N ASP A 149 -2.33 -10.37 5.97
CA ASP A 149 -2.45 -11.81 6.12
C ASP A 149 -3.56 -12.21 7.10
N PHE A 150 -3.67 -11.49 8.21
CA PHE A 150 -4.74 -11.70 9.17
C PHE A 150 -6.10 -11.44 8.55
N LEU A 151 -6.29 -10.25 7.96
CA LEU A 151 -7.56 -9.84 7.38
C LEU A 151 -8.00 -10.71 6.21
N SER A 152 -7.06 -11.13 5.35
CA SER A 152 -7.35 -11.97 4.19
C SER A 152 -7.86 -13.37 4.54
N LYS A 153 -7.61 -13.83 5.78
CA LYS A 153 -8.07 -15.14 6.29
C LYS A 153 -9.43 -15.07 6.99
N LEU A 154 -9.93 -13.88 7.27
CA LEU A 154 -11.24 -13.73 7.90
C LEU A 154 -12.34 -14.12 6.91
N PRO A 155 -13.45 -14.72 7.38
CA PRO A 155 -14.63 -14.95 6.57
C PRO A 155 -15.17 -13.63 6.00
N SER A 156 -15.71 -13.65 4.78
CA SER A 156 -16.23 -12.47 4.10
C SER A 156 -17.47 -11.86 4.79
N ASP A 157 -18.18 -12.63 5.60
CA ASP A 157 -19.48 -12.25 6.17
C ASP A 157 -19.43 -11.63 7.57
N ASP A 158 -18.28 -11.60 8.24
CA ASP A 158 -18.20 -11.28 9.68
C ASP A 158 -17.65 -9.90 10.03
N PHE A 159 -17.51 -8.98 9.07
CA PHE A 159 -16.80 -7.74 9.38
C PHE A 159 -17.62 -6.47 9.10
N GLU A 160 -18.29 -5.95 10.14
CA GLU A 160 -18.56 -4.52 10.24
C GLU A 160 -17.24 -3.80 10.56
N ILE A 161 -16.60 -3.19 9.55
CA ILE A 161 -15.38 -2.42 9.75
C ILE A 161 -15.72 -1.12 10.45
N ASN A 162 -15.67 -1.13 11.77
CA ASN A 162 -15.66 0.05 12.60
C ASN A 162 -14.22 0.51 12.89
N THR A 163 -13.41 0.74 11.86
CA THR A 163 -12.14 1.43 12.08
C THR A 163 -12.40 2.93 12.21
N ILE A 164 -11.63 3.61 13.07
CA ILE A 164 -11.66 5.09 13.20
C ILE A 164 -11.49 5.75 11.83
N ILE A 165 -10.71 5.14 10.94
CA ILE A 165 -10.45 5.62 9.57
C ILE A 165 -11.71 5.54 8.71
N ASP A 166 -12.44 4.42 8.73
CA ASP A 166 -13.67 4.26 7.94
C ASP A 166 -14.76 5.20 8.42
N LYS A 167 -14.85 5.39 9.73
CA LYS A 167 -15.78 6.33 10.34
C LYS A 167 -15.45 7.78 9.94
N ASN A 168 -14.19 8.16 9.99
CA ASN A 168 -13.73 9.49 9.60
C ASN A 168 -13.89 9.73 8.09
N LEU A 169 -13.62 8.73 7.24
CA LEU A 169 -13.84 8.80 5.79
C LEU A 169 -15.32 8.88 5.44
N ALA A 170 -16.18 8.12 6.13
CA ALA A 170 -17.62 8.18 5.96
C ALA A 170 -18.17 9.55 6.37
N ASP A 171 -17.70 10.10 7.49
CA ASP A 171 -18.06 11.44 7.96
C ASP A 171 -17.55 12.52 7.02
N PHE A 172 -16.34 12.40 6.50
CA PHE A 172 -15.80 13.32 5.50
C PHE A 172 -16.62 13.32 4.20
N ARG A 173 -16.97 12.15 3.67
CA ARG A 173 -17.82 12.03 2.47
C ARG A 173 -19.24 12.57 2.67
N ARG A 174 -19.77 12.47 3.89
CA ARG A 174 -21.09 13.02 4.23
C ARG A 174 -21.07 14.55 4.27
N LEU A 175 -19.95 15.16 4.69
CA LEU A 175 -19.78 16.61 4.81
C LEU A 175 -19.36 17.27 3.49
N HIS A 176 -18.84 16.48 2.54
CA HIS A 176 -18.35 16.94 1.22
C HIS A 176 -18.92 16.02 0.12
N PRO A 177 -20.24 16.05 -0.15
CA PRO A 177 -20.89 15.26 -1.18
C PRO A 177 -20.46 15.65 -2.61
#